data_9981bd43988bb6848013339b14b1fbce
#
_entry.id   9981bd43988bb6848013339b14b1fbce
#
_cell.length_a   1.000
_cell.length_b   1.000
_cell.length_c   1.000
_cell.angle_alpha   90.00
_cell.angle_beta   90.00
_cell.angle_gamma   90.00
#
_symmetry.space_group_name_H-M   'P 1'
#
loop_
_entity.id
_entity.type
_entity.pdbx_description
1 polymer ?
#
loop_
_entity_poly.entity_id
_entity_poly.type
_entity_poly.pdbx_seq_one_letter_code
_entity_poly.pdbx_strand_id
1 'polypeptide(L)'
;LDGKSGAKFVVLRINAGQVPADSWIQAADEGGGRILGEVCHFVDLARHLIGSEIVSVQADAAGSSDTSNTCDDVAITLHFADGSLATIAYTSMGDTSVSKERIEAYGGGAVYTIDNFRSASFTDNGKTETSSSGQDKGFKGSLKAFVDAVRSGGTPPIDEAELIETSLATIAVLESLRDGRRVDL
;
A
#
# COMPACT_ATOMS: atom_id res chain seq x y z
N LEU A 1 13.88 -3.75 6.33
CA LEU A 1 13.68 -4.87 7.28
C LEU A 1 14.45 -6.13 6.88
N ASP A 2 15.25 -6.06 5.81
CA ASP A 2 16.10 -7.18 5.41
C ASP A 2 17.08 -7.55 6.53
N GLY A 3 17.20 -8.87 6.80
CA GLY A 3 18.02 -9.38 7.88
C GLY A 3 17.39 -9.36 9.28
N LYS A 4 16.20 -8.81 9.46
CA LYS A 4 15.43 -8.92 10.71
C LYS A 4 14.53 -10.15 10.65
N SER A 5 14.62 -11.01 11.66
CA SER A 5 13.83 -12.26 11.75
C SER A 5 12.46 -12.00 12.40
N GLY A 6 11.50 -12.87 12.07
CA GLY A 6 10.16 -12.87 12.65
C GLY A 6 9.14 -12.07 11.86
N ALA A 7 7.89 -12.13 12.33
CA ALA A 7 6.78 -11.40 11.72
C ALA A 7 6.99 -9.89 11.80
N LYS A 8 6.50 -9.19 10.79
CA LYS A 8 6.56 -7.74 10.66
C LYS A 8 5.16 -7.14 10.80
N PHE A 9 5.10 -5.89 11.23
CA PHE A 9 3.87 -5.11 11.24
C PHE A 9 4.09 -3.82 10.45
N VAL A 10 3.26 -3.57 9.44
CA VAL A 10 3.37 -2.38 8.58
C VAL A 10 2.09 -1.54 8.71
N VAL A 11 2.24 -0.24 8.87
CA VAL A 11 1.15 0.73 8.91
C VAL A 11 1.34 1.76 7.80
N LEU A 12 0.35 1.87 6.92
CA LEU A 12 0.30 2.85 5.85
C LEU A 12 -0.89 3.79 6.11
N ARG A 13 -0.61 5.06 6.39
CA ARG A 13 -1.63 6.09 6.51
C ARG A 13 -1.58 7.00 5.29
N ILE A 14 -2.69 7.06 4.55
CA ILE A 14 -2.81 7.82 3.32
C ILE A 14 -3.92 8.88 3.48
N ASN A 15 -3.53 10.14 3.49
CA ASN A 15 -4.41 11.31 3.45
C ASN A 15 -4.51 11.78 1.99
N ALA A 16 -5.42 11.19 1.25
CA ALA A 16 -5.45 11.30 -0.20
C ALA A 16 -6.13 12.58 -0.70
N GLY A 17 -6.96 13.20 0.16
CA GLY A 17 -7.79 14.34 -0.22
C GLY A 17 -9.00 13.94 -1.08
N GLN A 18 -9.94 14.84 -1.22
CA GLN A 18 -11.18 14.59 -1.96
C GLN A 18 -10.95 14.59 -3.48
N VAL A 19 -11.71 13.75 -4.18
CA VAL A 19 -11.86 13.76 -5.64
C VAL A 19 -13.28 14.19 -5.94
N PRO A 20 -13.51 15.13 -6.91
CA PRO A 20 -14.85 15.53 -7.32
C PRO A 20 -15.68 14.31 -7.75
N ALA A 21 -16.98 14.32 -7.39
CA ALA A 21 -17.87 13.19 -7.69
C ALA A 21 -18.08 12.95 -9.20
N ASP A 22 -17.89 13.99 -10.01
CA ASP A 22 -17.97 13.95 -11.48
C ASP A 22 -16.64 13.60 -12.15
N SER A 23 -15.61 13.27 -11.37
CA SER A 23 -14.31 12.83 -11.91
C SER A 23 -14.44 11.43 -12.54
N TRP A 24 -13.78 11.24 -13.69
CA TRP A 24 -13.66 9.93 -14.33
C TRP A 24 -13.12 8.83 -13.40
N ILE A 25 -12.33 9.21 -12.40
CA ILE A 25 -11.79 8.29 -11.37
C ILE A 25 -12.93 7.59 -10.61
N GLN A 26 -14.04 8.31 -10.36
CA GLN A 26 -15.20 7.79 -9.65
C GLN A 26 -16.17 7.02 -10.56
N ALA A 27 -16.02 7.10 -11.88
CA ALA A 27 -16.85 6.38 -12.81
C ALA A 27 -16.52 4.88 -12.79
N ALA A 28 -17.53 4.04 -12.51
CA ALA A 28 -17.33 2.59 -12.34
C ALA A 28 -16.87 1.89 -13.63
N ASP A 29 -17.21 2.45 -14.79
CA ASP A 29 -16.91 1.91 -16.12
C ASP A 29 -15.60 2.49 -16.72
N GLU A 30 -15.02 3.52 -16.08
CA GLU A 30 -13.75 4.14 -16.51
C GLU A 30 -12.65 3.96 -15.47
N GLY A 31 -12.72 4.71 -14.36
CA GLY A 31 -11.70 4.71 -13.32
C GLY A 31 -11.83 3.60 -12.29
N GLY A 32 -13.03 3.06 -12.12
CA GLY A 32 -13.33 1.96 -11.18
C GLY A 32 -13.21 2.33 -9.70
N GLY A 33 -13.06 3.61 -9.38
CA GLY A 33 -12.88 4.11 -8.01
C GLY A 33 -11.43 4.07 -7.52
N ARG A 34 -11.21 4.65 -6.35
CA ARG A 34 -9.85 4.85 -5.82
C ARG A 34 -9.21 3.58 -5.25
N ILE A 35 -10.00 2.57 -4.91
CA ILE A 35 -9.44 1.30 -4.45
C ILE A 35 -8.64 0.65 -5.58
N LEU A 36 -9.21 0.52 -6.77
CA LEU A 36 -8.51 -0.03 -7.92
C LEU A 36 -7.45 0.95 -8.48
N GLY A 37 -7.75 2.25 -8.50
CA GLY A 37 -6.90 3.26 -9.12
C GLY A 37 -5.73 3.74 -8.27
N GLU A 38 -5.80 3.60 -6.93
CA GLU A 38 -4.76 4.15 -6.06
C GLU A 38 -4.40 3.24 -4.87
N VAL A 39 -5.37 2.64 -4.17
CA VAL A 39 -5.08 1.79 -3.01
C VAL A 39 -4.24 0.58 -3.41
N CYS A 40 -4.35 0.09 -4.65
CA CYS A 40 -3.51 -0.96 -5.22
C CYS A 40 -2.01 -0.69 -5.02
N HIS A 41 -1.56 0.57 -5.11
CA HIS A 41 -0.16 0.93 -4.88
C HIS A 41 0.29 0.67 -3.43
N PHE A 42 -0.61 0.80 -2.47
CA PHE A 42 -0.31 0.59 -1.05
C PHE A 42 -0.42 -0.88 -0.67
N VAL A 43 -1.24 -1.66 -1.36
CA VAL A 43 -1.25 -3.14 -1.28
C VAL A 43 0.08 -3.68 -1.78
N ASP A 44 0.53 -3.24 -2.95
CA ASP A 44 1.83 -3.61 -3.54
C ASP A 44 3.00 -3.20 -2.63
N LEU A 45 2.99 -1.96 -2.11
CA LEU A 45 4.02 -1.49 -1.18
C LEU A 45 4.07 -2.31 0.11
N ALA A 46 2.92 -2.68 0.68
CA ALA A 46 2.85 -3.54 1.86
C ALA A 46 3.44 -4.93 1.57
N ARG A 47 3.08 -5.52 0.42
CA ARG A 47 3.63 -6.79 -0.05
C ARG A 47 5.15 -6.74 -0.19
N HIS A 48 5.67 -5.69 -0.82
CA HIS A 48 7.10 -5.47 -0.98
C HIS A 48 7.83 -5.32 0.36
N LEU A 49 7.32 -4.51 1.29
CA LEU A 49 7.95 -4.26 2.59
C LEU A 49 7.97 -5.50 3.49
N ILE A 50 6.95 -6.33 3.41
CA ILE A 50 6.87 -7.57 4.20
C ILE A 50 7.66 -8.68 3.53
N GLY A 51 7.58 -8.84 2.22
CA GLY A 51 8.31 -9.86 1.46
C GLY A 51 7.75 -11.27 1.63
N SER A 52 6.46 -11.40 1.98
CA SER A 52 5.73 -12.66 2.12
C SER A 52 4.40 -12.58 1.39
N GLU A 53 3.82 -13.71 0.99
CA GLU A 53 2.55 -13.78 0.26
C GLU A 53 1.38 -13.27 1.10
N ILE A 54 0.44 -12.55 0.48
CA ILE A 54 -0.83 -12.12 1.09
C ILE A 54 -1.78 -13.32 1.06
N VAL A 55 -2.26 -13.73 2.22
CA VAL A 55 -3.16 -14.90 2.34
C VAL A 55 -4.61 -14.52 2.61
N SER A 56 -4.87 -13.29 3.07
CA SER A 56 -6.25 -12.81 3.24
C SER A 56 -6.33 -11.31 3.45
N VAL A 57 -7.50 -10.75 3.18
CA VAL A 57 -7.83 -9.34 3.27
C VAL A 57 -9.09 -9.15 4.11
N GLN A 58 -9.07 -8.15 5.00
CA GLN A 58 -10.26 -7.61 5.68
C GLN A 58 -10.32 -6.12 5.42
N ALA A 59 -11.49 -5.59 5.05
CA ALA A 59 -11.66 -4.17 4.83
C ALA A 59 -12.98 -3.66 5.41
N ASP A 60 -12.95 -2.44 5.95
CA ASP A 60 -14.10 -1.72 6.49
C ASP A 60 -14.12 -0.29 5.93
N ALA A 61 -15.31 0.20 5.59
CA ALA A 61 -15.52 1.56 5.10
C ALA A 61 -15.98 2.50 6.20
N ALA A 62 -15.44 3.73 6.21
CA ALA A 62 -15.96 4.79 7.07
C ALA A 62 -17.09 5.55 6.36
N GLY A 63 -18.13 5.93 7.11
CA GLY A 63 -19.26 6.74 6.58
C GLY A 63 -20.48 5.91 6.22
N SER A 64 -20.97 5.99 4.99
CA SER A 64 -22.20 5.32 4.60
C SER A 64 -21.97 3.82 4.35
N SER A 65 -23.06 3.04 4.53
CA SER A 65 -23.10 1.61 4.18
C SER A 65 -23.12 1.37 2.66
N ASP A 66 -22.90 2.40 1.86
CA ASP A 66 -22.76 2.25 0.41
C ASP A 66 -21.37 1.66 0.12
N THR A 67 -21.36 0.36 -0.04
CA THR A 67 -20.19 -0.45 -0.40
C THR A 67 -19.88 -0.40 -1.90
N SER A 68 -20.21 0.73 -2.55
CA SER A 68 -19.86 0.94 -3.95
C SER A 68 -18.33 0.95 -4.12
N ASN A 69 -17.84 0.60 -5.29
CA ASN A 69 -16.44 0.64 -5.66
C ASN A 69 -15.81 2.04 -5.52
N THR A 70 -16.63 3.05 -5.24
CA THR A 70 -16.26 4.47 -5.12
C THR A 70 -16.00 4.91 -3.69
N CYS A 71 -15.90 3.98 -2.72
CA CYS A 71 -15.56 4.33 -1.33
C CYS A 71 -14.13 4.87 -1.25
N ASP A 72 -13.99 6.11 -0.75
CA ASP A 72 -12.72 6.83 -0.63
C ASP A 72 -12.12 6.78 0.78
N ASP A 73 -12.78 6.14 1.73
CA ASP A 73 -12.41 6.13 3.15
C ASP A 73 -12.50 4.71 3.70
N VAL A 74 -11.34 4.02 3.73
CA VAL A 74 -11.27 2.61 4.07
C VAL A 74 -10.13 2.28 5.03
N ALA A 75 -10.38 1.33 5.91
CA ALA A 75 -9.37 0.64 6.71
C ALA A 75 -9.22 -0.79 6.19
N ILE A 76 -8.01 -1.19 5.83
CA ILE A 76 -7.72 -2.49 5.24
C ILE A 76 -6.66 -3.18 6.10
N THR A 77 -6.87 -4.46 6.39
CA THR A 77 -5.87 -5.34 7.01
C THR A 77 -5.50 -6.45 6.04
N LEU A 78 -4.21 -6.56 5.73
CA LEU A 78 -3.63 -7.64 4.94
C LEU A 78 -2.94 -8.62 5.89
N HIS A 79 -3.22 -9.90 5.74
CA HIS A 79 -2.56 -10.99 6.46
C HIS A 79 -1.60 -11.71 5.53
N PHE A 80 -0.41 -12.04 6.04
CA PHE A 80 0.66 -12.66 5.26
C PHE A 80 0.98 -14.08 5.73
N ALA A 81 1.50 -14.91 4.83
CA ALA A 81 1.79 -16.31 5.09
C ALA A 81 2.82 -16.53 6.23
N ASP A 82 3.74 -15.58 6.44
CA ASP A 82 4.73 -15.62 7.52
C ASP A 82 4.20 -15.12 8.89
N GLY A 83 2.89 -14.82 8.99
CA GLY A 83 2.24 -14.28 10.18
C GLY A 83 2.38 -12.76 10.32
N SER A 84 2.97 -12.07 9.36
CA SER A 84 3.04 -10.61 9.31
C SER A 84 1.66 -10.00 9.02
N LEU A 85 1.51 -8.72 9.38
CA LEU A 85 0.31 -7.92 9.13
C LEU A 85 0.66 -6.57 8.50
N ALA A 86 -0.20 -6.09 7.60
CA ALA A 86 -0.18 -4.69 7.21
C ALA A 86 -1.57 -4.06 7.40
N THR A 87 -1.60 -2.81 7.83
CA THR A 87 -2.82 -2.00 7.91
C THR A 87 -2.69 -0.79 7.01
N ILE A 88 -3.68 -0.57 6.15
CA ILE A 88 -3.78 0.58 5.27
C ILE A 88 -4.98 1.41 5.73
N ALA A 89 -4.74 2.63 6.21
CA ALA A 89 -5.77 3.63 6.46
C ALA A 89 -5.73 4.64 5.31
N TYR A 90 -6.68 4.52 4.39
CA TYR A 90 -6.82 5.39 3.24
C TYR A 90 -8.03 6.28 3.44
N THR A 91 -7.86 7.62 3.36
CA THR A 91 -8.94 8.57 3.62
C THR A 91 -8.89 9.80 2.71
N SER A 92 -10.05 10.25 2.30
CA SER A 92 -10.29 11.51 1.61
C SER A 92 -10.68 12.66 2.57
N MET A 93 -10.97 12.36 3.84
CA MET A 93 -11.55 13.28 4.81
C MET A 93 -10.56 14.28 5.40
N GLY A 94 -9.25 14.06 5.22
CA GLY A 94 -8.22 14.84 5.88
C GLY A 94 -7.90 16.15 5.19
N ASP A 95 -7.31 17.10 5.96
CA ASP A 95 -6.77 18.34 5.43
C ASP A 95 -5.51 18.05 4.59
N THR A 96 -5.47 18.55 3.35
CA THR A 96 -4.39 18.30 2.38
C THR A 96 -3.08 19.01 2.72
N SER A 97 -3.04 19.90 3.72
CA SER A 97 -1.79 20.44 4.26
C SER A 97 -0.99 19.44 5.07
N VAL A 98 -1.62 18.36 5.53
CA VAL A 98 -0.94 17.23 6.16
C VAL A 98 -0.35 16.32 5.09
N SER A 99 0.87 15.81 5.32
CA SER A 99 1.55 14.89 4.39
C SER A 99 0.63 13.77 3.92
N LYS A 100 0.65 13.50 2.61
CA LYS A 100 -0.21 12.48 2.00
C LYS A 100 0.12 11.08 2.51
N GLU A 101 1.38 10.67 2.45
CA GLU A 101 1.78 9.31 2.82
C GLU A 101 2.63 9.31 4.10
N ARG A 102 2.27 8.44 5.05
CA ARG A 102 3.11 8.06 6.18
C ARG A 102 3.11 6.55 6.32
N ILE A 103 4.30 5.98 6.29
CA ILE A 103 4.52 4.53 6.33
C ILE A 103 5.41 4.22 7.53
N GLU A 104 5.01 3.25 8.32
CA GLU A 104 5.77 2.74 9.45
C GLU A 104 5.87 1.23 9.37
N ALA A 105 7.07 0.69 9.54
CA ALA A 105 7.30 -0.75 9.50
C ALA A 105 8.09 -1.18 10.74
N TYR A 106 7.58 -2.18 11.42
CA TYR A 106 8.08 -2.72 12.67
C TYR A 106 8.50 -4.17 12.49
N GLY A 107 9.68 -4.54 12.98
CA GLY A 107 10.15 -5.93 12.93
C GLY A 107 11.50 -6.10 13.59
N GLY A 108 11.71 -7.21 14.32
CA GLY A 108 12.98 -7.55 14.94
C GLY A 108 13.54 -6.50 15.90
N GLY A 109 12.68 -5.74 16.60
CA GLY A 109 13.07 -4.66 17.50
C GLY A 109 13.43 -3.33 16.83
N ALA A 110 13.30 -3.23 15.49
CA ALA A 110 13.57 -2.02 14.72
C ALA A 110 12.28 -1.38 14.21
N VAL A 111 12.35 -0.07 13.95
CA VAL A 111 11.28 0.74 13.36
C VAL A 111 11.81 1.51 12.16
N TYR A 112 11.13 1.40 11.04
CA TYR A 112 11.32 2.23 9.86
C TYR A 112 10.13 3.18 9.70
N THR A 113 10.40 4.43 9.34
CA THR A 113 9.37 5.42 9.05
C THR A 113 9.70 6.12 7.75
N ILE A 114 8.70 6.30 6.88
CA ILE A 114 8.78 7.13 5.68
C ILE A 114 7.69 8.20 5.78
N ASP A 115 8.06 9.47 5.61
CA ASP A 115 7.13 10.59 5.54
C ASP A 115 7.15 11.19 4.13
N ASN A 116 6.04 11.00 3.43
CA ASN A 116 5.76 11.59 2.11
C ASN A 116 6.87 11.39 1.07
N PHE A 117 7.65 10.32 1.19
CA PHE A 117 8.84 10.06 0.36
C PHE A 117 9.84 11.23 0.31
N ARG A 118 9.86 12.06 1.37
CA ARG A 118 10.79 13.18 1.57
C ARG A 118 11.80 12.92 2.66
N SER A 119 11.39 12.18 3.68
CA SER A 119 12.26 11.77 4.77
C SER A 119 12.00 10.33 5.15
N ALA A 120 13.06 9.68 5.59
CA ALA A 120 13.01 8.34 6.16
C ALA A 120 13.82 8.30 7.44
N SER A 121 13.37 7.50 8.41
CA SER A 121 14.15 7.21 9.62
C SER A 121 14.20 5.72 9.88
N PHE A 122 15.31 5.29 10.47
CA PHE A 122 15.53 3.95 10.98
C PHE A 122 15.95 4.01 12.42
N THR A 123 15.22 3.34 13.29
CA THR A 123 15.52 3.24 14.72
C THR A 123 15.77 1.79 15.10
N ASP A 124 16.95 1.51 15.66
CA ASP A 124 17.34 0.20 16.15
C ASP A 124 18.25 0.36 17.38
N ASN A 125 18.07 -0.47 18.41
CA ASN A 125 18.88 -0.45 19.64
C ASN A 125 19.03 0.97 20.27
N GLY A 126 17.95 1.76 20.26
CA GLY A 126 17.90 3.11 20.82
C GLY A 126 18.63 4.19 19.99
N LYS A 127 19.12 3.85 18.80
CA LYS A 127 19.73 4.79 17.86
C LYS A 127 18.81 5.06 16.69
N THR A 128 18.69 6.32 16.29
CA THR A 128 17.92 6.74 15.13
C THR A 128 18.82 7.36 14.07
N GLU A 129 18.74 6.83 12.87
CA GLU A 129 19.32 7.43 11.67
C GLU A 129 18.19 8.07 10.87
N THR A 130 18.41 9.26 10.32
CA THR A 130 17.43 9.98 9.50
C THR A 130 18.06 10.44 8.22
N SER A 131 17.34 10.27 7.11
CA SER A 131 17.69 10.85 5.81
C SER A 131 16.54 11.72 5.32
N SER A 132 16.87 12.80 4.62
CA SER A 132 15.89 13.68 3.99
C SER A 132 16.40 14.17 2.63
N SER A 133 15.47 14.28 1.68
CA SER A 133 15.77 14.73 0.32
C SER A 133 14.54 15.45 -0.26
N GLY A 134 14.61 15.87 -1.53
CA GLY A 134 13.40 16.18 -2.29
C GLY A 134 12.50 14.94 -2.38
N GLN A 135 11.20 15.13 -2.60
CA GLN A 135 10.29 13.99 -2.76
C GLN A 135 10.72 13.14 -3.95
N ASP A 136 10.97 11.85 -3.70
CA ASP A 136 11.27 10.86 -4.72
C ASP A 136 10.39 9.61 -4.51
N LYS A 137 9.46 9.40 -5.43
CA LYS A 137 8.57 8.22 -5.45
C LYS A 137 9.10 7.09 -6.34
N GLY A 138 10.35 7.15 -6.74
CA GLY A 138 11.04 6.08 -7.45
C GLY A 138 10.70 5.94 -8.94
N PHE A 139 9.87 6.79 -9.53
CA PHE A 139 9.43 6.64 -10.94
C PHE A 139 10.58 6.50 -11.94
N LYS A 140 11.63 7.33 -11.80
CA LYS A 140 12.80 7.25 -12.68
C LYS A 140 13.56 5.93 -12.51
N GLY A 141 13.69 5.47 -11.27
CA GLY A 141 14.35 4.21 -10.94
C GLY A 141 13.59 3.01 -11.48
N SER A 142 12.28 2.99 -11.29
CA SER A 142 11.37 1.95 -11.78
C SER A 142 11.43 1.82 -13.32
N LEU A 143 11.26 2.94 -14.04
CA LEU A 143 11.33 2.95 -15.49
C LEU A 143 12.70 2.48 -15.99
N LYS A 144 13.79 2.94 -15.33
CA LYS A 144 15.14 2.51 -15.68
C LYS A 144 15.31 1.01 -15.50
N ALA A 145 14.92 0.46 -14.36
CA ALA A 145 15.03 -0.96 -14.05
C ALA A 145 14.27 -1.82 -15.09
N PHE A 146 13.07 -1.42 -15.45
CA PHE A 146 12.26 -2.10 -16.47
C PHE A 146 12.94 -2.08 -17.84
N VAL A 147 13.38 -0.90 -18.29
CA VAL A 147 14.05 -0.76 -19.61
C VAL A 147 15.36 -1.55 -19.66
N ASP A 148 16.14 -1.55 -18.57
CA ASP A 148 17.39 -2.30 -18.50
C ASP A 148 17.14 -3.82 -18.54
N ALA A 149 16.10 -4.32 -17.85
CA ALA A 149 15.70 -5.73 -17.92
C ALA A 149 15.30 -6.14 -19.34
N VAL A 150 14.49 -5.33 -20.02
CA VAL A 150 14.08 -5.58 -21.42
C VAL A 150 15.30 -5.59 -22.35
N ARG A 151 16.21 -4.62 -22.23
CA ARG A 151 17.41 -4.53 -23.09
C ARG A 151 18.38 -5.67 -22.89
N SER A 152 18.53 -6.17 -21.67
CA SER A 152 19.43 -7.26 -21.35
C SER A 152 18.82 -8.65 -21.59
N GLY A 153 17.52 -8.74 -21.84
CA GLY A 153 16.78 -10.02 -21.82
C GLY A 153 16.78 -10.67 -20.42
N GLY A 154 16.91 -9.84 -19.38
CA GLY A 154 16.93 -10.28 -17.99
C GLY A 154 15.55 -10.49 -17.41
N THR A 155 15.51 -10.90 -16.13
CA THR A 155 14.25 -11.06 -15.38
C THR A 155 13.60 -9.71 -15.13
N PRO A 156 12.25 -9.60 -15.15
CA PRO A 156 11.54 -8.40 -14.74
C PRO A 156 11.93 -7.96 -13.33
N PRO A 157 11.93 -6.66 -13.02
CA PRO A 157 12.25 -6.16 -11.68
C PRO A 157 11.21 -6.51 -10.63
N ILE A 158 9.99 -6.87 -11.02
CA ILE A 158 8.92 -7.38 -10.17
C ILE A 158 8.48 -8.72 -10.77
N ASP A 159 8.31 -9.73 -9.95
CA ASP A 159 7.84 -11.05 -10.38
C ASP A 159 6.38 -10.97 -10.85
N GLU A 160 6.03 -11.69 -11.91
CA GLU A 160 4.67 -11.76 -12.43
C GLU A 160 3.69 -12.29 -11.38
N ALA A 161 4.11 -13.27 -10.59
CA ALA A 161 3.29 -13.82 -9.51
C ALA A 161 2.95 -12.75 -8.45
N GLU A 162 3.89 -11.88 -8.10
CA GLU A 162 3.64 -10.76 -7.17
C GLU A 162 2.66 -9.74 -7.76
N LEU A 163 2.74 -9.45 -9.05
CA LEU A 163 1.80 -8.54 -9.73
C LEU A 163 0.37 -9.10 -9.73
N ILE A 164 0.23 -10.40 -9.98
CA ILE A 164 -1.07 -11.09 -9.95
C ILE A 164 -1.61 -11.09 -8.51
N GLU A 165 -0.79 -11.48 -7.55
CA GLU A 165 -1.16 -11.54 -6.12
C GLU A 165 -1.66 -10.18 -5.61
N THR A 166 -0.93 -9.10 -5.85
CA THR A 166 -1.33 -7.75 -5.40
C THR A 166 -2.59 -7.26 -6.10
N SER A 167 -2.81 -7.64 -7.35
CA SER A 167 -4.05 -7.35 -8.09
C SER A 167 -5.24 -8.11 -7.49
N LEU A 168 -5.10 -9.40 -7.22
CA LEU A 168 -6.13 -10.21 -6.57
C LEU A 168 -6.44 -9.70 -5.16
N ALA A 169 -5.42 -9.37 -4.37
CA ALA A 169 -5.58 -8.79 -3.04
C ALA A 169 -6.35 -7.45 -3.09
N THR A 170 -6.10 -6.62 -4.10
CA THR A 170 -6.83 -5.36 -4.30
C THR A 170 -8.30 -5.62 -4.65
N ILE A 171 -8.59 -6.61 -5.48
CA ILE A 171 -9.97 -7.03 -5.78
C ILE A 171 -10.65 -7.59 -4.53
N ALA A 172 -9.93 -8.36 -3.71
CA ALA A 172 -10.43 -8.89 -2.44
C ALA A 172 -10.79 -7.80 -1.42
N VAL A 173 -10.17 -6.60 -1.50
CA VAL A 173 -10.61 -5.43 -0.70
C VAL A 173 -12.07 -5.08 -1.05
N LEU A 174 -12.41 -5.00 -2.34
CA LEU A 174 -13.79 -4.70 -2.77
C LEU A 174 -14.77 -5.80 -2.35
N GLU A 175 -14.37 -7.05 -2.45
CA GLU A 175 -15.18 -8.19 -2.00
C GLU A 175 -15.41 -8.13 -0.49
N SER A 176 -14.36 -7.85 0.29
CA SER A 176 -14.46 -7.72 1.75
C SER A 176 -15.40 -6.58 2.16
N LEU A 177 -15.32 -5.43 1.50
CA LEU A 177 -16.23 -4.29 1.74
C LEU A 177 -17.68 -4.64 1.43
N ARG A 178 -17.93 -5.34 0.30
CA ARG A 178 -19.26 -5.74 -0.11
C ARG A 178 -19.89 -6.77 0.84
N ASP A 179 -19.11 -7.76 1.24
CA ASP A 179 -19.60 -8.93 1.99
C ASP A 179 -19.48 -8.76 3.51
N GLY A 180 -18.78 -7.72 3.99
CA GLY A 180 -18.54 -7.45 5.41
C GLY A 180 -17.76 -8.56 6.12
N ARG A 181 -16.89 -9.26 5.41
CA ARG A 181 -16.13 -10.40 5.92
C ARG A 181 -14.70 -10.42 5.39
N ARG A 182 -13.85 -11.14 6.09
CA ARG A 182 -12.51 -11.49 5.59
C ARG A 182 -12.61 -12.35 4.32
N VAL A 183 -11.76 -12.08 3.36
CA VAL A 183 -11.60 -12.81 2.10
C VAL A 183 -10.23 -13.51 2.10
N ASP A 184 -10.20 -14.81 1.91
CA ASP A 184 -8.98 -15.60 1.75
C ASP A 184 -8.58 -15.63 0.27
N LEU A 185 -7.25 -15.61 0.00
CA LEU A 185 -6.65 -15.58 -1.34
C LEU A 185 -6.08 -16.94 -1.74
#